data_33341ef22d8281271110df1e36b8c5ef
#
_entry.id   33341ef22d8281271110df1e36b8c5ef
#
_cell.length_a   1.000
_cell.length_b   1.000
_cell.length_c   1.000
_cell.angle_alpha   90.00
_cell.angle_beta   90.00
_cell.angle_gamma   90.00
#
_symmetry.space_group_name_H-M   'P 1'
#
loop_
_entity.id
_entity.type
_entity.pdbx_description
1 polymer ?
#
loop_
_entity_poly.entity_id
_entity_poly.type
_entity_poly.pdbx_seq_one_letter_code
_entity_poly.pdbx_strand_id
1 'polypeptide(L)'
;MAVKLGNGNWAVKENKLLAYNDNSGRFFNKEFDFSRGSIATYVGKDGLIKSAASDVPRIDFSDSTNGALLLEPQTTQIVTYSEDFSNASWSKSLVTIESGYLAPDGTLNAFKVSSGGGSLTTNPPTLQTTTRTI
;
A
#
# COMPACT_ATOMS: atom_id res chain seq x y z
N MET A 1 -1.93 -10.74 -6.96
CA MET A 1 -3.28 -10.30 -7.32
C MET A 1 -4.01 -9.99 -6.02
N ALA A 2 -4.46 -8.76 -5.81
CA ALA A 2 -5.26 -8.39 -4.65
C ALA A 2 -6.73 -8.76 -4.89
N VAL A 3 -7.45 -9.14 -3.84
CA VAL A 3 -8.89 -9.41 -3.87
C VAL A 3 -9.55 -8.48 -2.87
N LYS A 4 -10.61 -7.80 -3.30
CA LYS A 4 -11.44 -6.96 -2.45
C LYS A 4 -12.82 -7.60 -2.31
N LEU A 5 -13.29 -7.74 -1.08
CA LEU A 5 -14.55 -8.36 -0.74
C LEU A 5 -15.53 -7.34 -0.17
N GLY A 6 -16.75 -7.39 -0.66
CA GLY A 6 -17.85 -6.55 -0.20
C GLY A 6 -17.85 -5.15 -0.79
N ASN A 7 -19.01 -4.52 -0.74
CA ASN A 7 -19.25 -3.13 -1.14
C ASN A 7 -20.15 -2.41 -0.13
N GLY A 8 -20.24 -2.92 1.08
CA GLY A 8 -21.02 -2.36 2.18
C GLY A 8 -20.15 -1.67 3.23
N ASN A 9 -20.73 -1.43 4.38
CA ASN A 9 -20.04 -0.83 5.51
C ASN A 9 -19.42 -1.90 6.41
N TRP A 10 -18.18 -1.68 6.80
CA TRP A 10 -17.43 -2.57 7.65
C TRP A 10 -17.26 -1.99 9.05
N ALA A 11 -17.50 -2.79 10.07
CA ALA A 11 -17.19 -2.46 11.45
C ALA A 11 -15.91 -3.20 11.88
N VAL A 12 -14.84 -2.44 12.04
CA VAL A 12 -13.53 -2.94 12.50
C VAL A 12 -13.17 -2.24 13.80
N LYS A 13 -12.73 -2.99 14.78
CA LYS A 13 -12.19 -2.46 16.04
C LYS A 13 -10.91 -3.20 16.38
N GLU A 14 -9.82 -2.43 16.53
CA GLU A 14 -8.48 -2.98 16.76
C GLU A 14 -8.11 -4.00 15.66
N ASN A 15 -7.86 -5.24 16.03
CA ASN A 15 -7.50 -6.33 15.12
C ASN A 15 -8.71 -7.22 14.74
N LYS A 16 -9.96 -6.75 14.94
CA LYS A 16 -11.15 -7.57 14.71
C LYS A 16 -12.07 -6.96 13.66
N LEU A 17 -12.47 -7.77 12.72
CA LEU A 17 -13.62 -7.51 11.87
C LEU A 17 -14.87 -7.91 12.65
N LEU A 18 -15.66 -6.92 13.10
CA LEU A 18 -16.81 -7.16 13.96
C LEU A 18 -18.08 -7.49 13.17
N ALA A 19 -18.30 -6.75 12.10
CA ALA A 19 -19.51 -6.89 11.31
C ALA A 19 -19.33 -6.29 9.92
N TYR A 20 -20.19 -6.72 9.00
CA TYR A 20 -20.33 -6.19 7.67
C TYR A 20 -21.81 -5.83 7.41
N ASN A 21 -22.06 -4.67 6.81
CA ASN A 21 -23.39 -4.25 6.37
C ASN A 21 -23.41 -4.11 4.86
N ASP A 22 -24.30 -4.83 4.20
CA ASP A 22 -24.45 -4.89 2.73
C ASP A 22 -25.26 -3.73 2.13
N ASN A 23 -25.47 -2.64 2.86
CA ASN A 23 -26.34 -1.50 2.52
C ASN A 23 -27.84 -1.77 2.59
N SER A 24 -28.26 -2.98 2.95
CA SER A 24 -29.67 -3.32 3.20
C SER A 24 -30.11 -3.08 4.65
N GLY A 25 -29.21 -2.54 5.46
CA GLY A 25 -29.42 -2.34 6.89
C GLY A 25 -29.18 -3.59 7.74
N ARG A 26 -28.68 -4.67 7.16
CA ARG A 26 -28.37 -5.91 7.85
C ARG A 26 -26.90 -5.95 8.22
N PHE A 27 -26.60 -6.26 9.49
CA PHE A 27 -25.25 -6.54 9.95
C PHE A 27 -25.07 -8.05 10.04
N PHE A 28 -24.01 -8.52 9.41
CA PHE A 28 -23.54 -9.90 9.52
C PHE A 28 -22.47 -9.98 10.59
N ASN A 29 -22.59 -10.95 11.48
CA ASN A 29 -21.58 -11.22 12.47
C ASN A 29 -20.28 -11.67 11.79
N LYS A 30 -19.18 -11.55 12.51
CA LYS A 30 -17.89 -12.09 12.11
C LYS A 30 -18.02 -13.62 11.90
N GLU A 31 -17.80 -14.07 10.68
CA GLU A 31 -17.84 -15.49 10.32
C GLU A 31 -16.44 -16.07 10.06
N PHE A 32 -15.40 -15.26 10.08
CA PHE A 32 -14.03 -15.71 9.84
C PHE A 32 -13.03 -14.98 10.74
N ASP A 33 -11.96 -15.68 11.09
CA ASP A 33 -10.82 -15.12 11.77
C ASP A 33 -9.86 -14.50 10.75
N PHE A 34 -9.33 -13.33 11.09
CA PHE A 34 -8.34 -12.64 10.28
C PHE A 34 -6.98 -12.71 10.94
N SER A 35 -5.98 -13.15 10.18
CA SER A 35 -4.59 -13.20 10.63
C SER A 35 -3.68 -12.68 9.52
N ARG A 36 -2.72 -11.84 9.89
CA ARG A 36 -1.68 -11.31 9.01
C ARG A 36 -0.42 -11.01 9.82
N GLY A 37 0.67 -11.67 9.51
CA GLY A 37 1.94 -11.56 10.26
C GLY A 37 2.75 -10.28 9.99
N SER A 38 2.30 -9.36 9.13
CA SER A 38 3.04 -8.14 8.77
C SER A 38 2.15 -6.89 8.80
N ILE A 39 2.77 -5.72 8.91
CA ILE A 39 2.12 -4.46 8.57
C ILE A 39 1.82 -4.41 7.08
N ALA A 40 0.77 -3.69 6.69
CA ALA A 40 0.42 -3.50 5.28
C ALA A 40 -0.35 -2.19 5.09
N THR A 41 -0.36 -1.66 3.87
CA THR A 41 -1.02 -0.40 3.54
C THR A 41 -2.39 -0.59 2.91
N TYR A 42 -3.20 0.44 2.97
CA TYR A 42 -4.52 0.54 2.34
C TYR A 42 -4.88 2.00 2.11
N VAL A 43 -5.81 2.28 1.21
CA VAL A 43 -6.34 3.63 1.01
C VAL A 43 -7.47 3.87 2.01
N GLY A 44 -7.29 4.88 2.85
CA GLY A 44 -8.30 5.31 3.82
C GLY A 44 -9.49 6.04 3.16
N LYS A 45 -10.54 6.29 3.93
CA LYS A 45 -11.73 7.00 3.47
C LYS A 45 -11.45 8.43 3.04
N ASP A 46 -10.37 9.02 3.51
CA ASP A 46 -9.85 10.35 3.16
C ASP A 46 -8.99 10.36 1.89
N GLY A 47 -8.84 9.21 1.22
CA GLY A 47 -8.03 9.04 0.01
C GLY A 47 -6.53 8.91 0.28
N LEU A 48 -6.08 8.96 1.53
CA LEU A 48 -4.67 8.83 1.89
C LEU A 48 -4.27 7.38 2.13
N ILE A 49 -3.03 7.04 1.82
CA ILE A 49 -2.44 5.74 2.17
C ILE A 49 -2.20 5.69 3.69
N LYS A 50 -2.72 4.64 4.31
CA LYS A 50 -2.59 4.35 5.75
C LYS A 50 -1.95 2.99 5.97
N SER A 51 -1.33 2.83 7.14
CA SER A 51 -0.78 1.55 7.58
C SER A 51 -1.73 0.86 8.56
N ALA A 52 -1.92 -0.43 8.38
CA ALA A 52 -2.56 -1.32 9.35
C ALA A 52 -1.51 -2.22 9.99
N ALA A 53 -1.56 -2.35 11.31
CA ALA A 53 -0.69 -3.26 12.05
C ALA A 53 -0.96 -4.74 11.69
N SER A 54 -0.09 -5.65 12.16
CA SER A 54 -0.34 -7.10 12.08
C SER A 54 -1.72 -7.43 12.62
N ASP A 55 -2.38 -8.38 12.01
CA ASP A 55 -3.72 -8.88 12.38
C ASP A 55 -4.86 -7.86 12.27
N VAL A 56 -4.61 -6.63 11.82
CA VAL A 56 -5.66 -5.63 11.60
C VAL A 56 -6.21 -5.75 10.18
N PRO A 57 -7.52 -6.02 10.01
CA PRO A 57 -8.16 -6.03 8.69
C PRO A 57 -8.05 -4.67 8.01
N ARG A 58 -7.82 -4.69 6.71
CA ARG A 58 -7.74 -3.47 5.89
C ARG A 58 -9.04 -3.26 5.14
N ILE A 59 -9.72 -2.16 5.42
CA ILE A 59 -10.88 -1.72 4.63
C ILE A 59 -10.39 -0.63 3.68
N ASP A 60 -10.29 -0.98 2.43
CA ASP A 60 -9.74 -0.14 1.37
C ASP A 60 -10.84 0.63 0.63
N PHE A 61 -10.62 1.92 0.42
CA PHE A 61 -11.60 2.84 -0.19
C PHE A 61 -11.18 3.32 -1.58
N SER A 62 -10.18 2.72 -2.22
CA SER A 62 -9.71 3.16 -3.54
C SER A 62 -10.77 3.04 -4.64
N ASP A 63 -11.64 2.04 -4.56
CA ASP A 63 -12.63 1.74 -5.60
C ASP A 63 -14.06 2.10 -5.20
N SER A 64 -14.33 2.32 -3.92
CA SER A 64 -15.69 2.55 -3.41
C SER A 64 -15.70 3.37 -2.14
N THR A 65 -16.65 4.28 -2.03
CA THR A 65 -16.90 5.09 -0.80
C THR A 65 -17.37 4.24 0.39
N ASN A 66 -17.87 3.03 0.14
CA ASN A 66 -18.28 2.08 1.19
C ASN A 66 -17.10 1.24 1.70
N GLY A 67 -16.00 1.21 0.94
CA GLY A 67 -14.85 0.39 1.23
C GLY A 67 -15.06 -1.10 0.94
N ALA A 68 -13.98 -1.84 0.91
CA ALA A 68 -13.95 -3.29 0.73
C ALA A 68 -12.85 -3.92 1.56
N LEU A 69 -13.06 -5.13 2.08
CA LEU A 69 -12.00 -5.89 2.74
C LEU A 69 -10.91 -6.25 1.71
N LEU A 70 -9.70 -5.76 1.92
CA LEU A 70 -8.57 -5.98 1.03
C LEU A 70 -7.77 -7.21 1.46
N LEU A 71 -7.72 -8.21 0.57
CA LEU A 71 -6.92 -9.41 0.72
C LEU A 71 -5.87 -9.46 -0.40
N GLU A 72 -4.62 -9.65 -0.01
CA GLU A 72 -3.48 -9.76 -0.92
C GLU A 72 -2.63 -10.97 -0.54
N PRO A 73 -2.03 -11.66 -1.52
CA PRO A 73 -1.05 -12.69 -1.22
C PRO A 73 0.17 -12.07 -0.53
N GLN A 74 0.86 -12.86 0.25
CA GLN A 74 2.12 -12.44 0.86
C GLN A 74 3.13 -12.10 -0.24
N THR A 75 3.77 -10.94 -0.10
CA THR A 75 4.87 -10.49 -0.97
C THR A 75 6.08 -10.15 -0.11
N THR A 76 7.26 -10.24 -0.72
CA THR A 76 8.51 -9.85 -0.08
C THR A 76 9.06 -8.61 -0.77
N GLN A 77 9.41 -7.60 0.01
CA GLN A 77 10.11 -6.42 -0.51
C GLN A 77 11.52 -6.82 -0.91
N ILE A 78 11.84 -6.72 -2.21
CA ILE A 78 13.14 -7.09 -2.77
C ILE A 78 14.08 -5.89 -2.81
N VAL A 79 13.53 -4.69 -3.03
CA VAL A 79 14.30 -3.45 -3.09
C VAL A 79 14.38 -2.82 -1.72
N THR A 80 15.58 -2.77 -1.15
CA THR A 80 15.84 -2.02 0.08
C THR A 80 15.81 -0.52 -0.21
N TYR A 81 15.36 0.27 0.76
CA TYR A 81 15.24 1.74 0.63
C TYR A 81 14.39 2.19 -0.57
N SER A 82 13.31 1.44 -0.87
CA SER A 82 12.41 1.76 -1.99
C SER A 82 11.69 3.11 -1.84
N GLU A 83 11.64 3.66 -0.64
CA GLU A 83 11.03 4.95 -0.31
C GLU A 83 12.06 6.05 -0.07
N ASP A 84 13.35 5.73 -0.03
CA ASP A 84 14.45 6.68 0.20
C ASP A 84 15.46 6.67 -0.96
N PHE A 85 15.17 7.43 -2.01
CA PHE A 85 16.04 7.57 -3.18
C PHE A 85 17.30 8.38 -2.89
N SER A 86 17.41 9.05 -1.73
CA SER A 86 18.63 9.73 -1.31
C SER A 86 19.72 8.75 -0.84
N ASN A 87 19.32 7.57 -0.39
CA ASN A 87 20.19 6.54 0.17
C ASN A 87 21.33 6.14 -0.79
N ALA A 88 22.51 5.83 -0.21
CA ALA A 88 23.71 5.41 -0.95
C ALA A 88 23.57 4.04 -1.65
N SER A 89 22.57 3.24 -1.25
CA SER A 89 22.23 1.97 -1.93
C SER A 89 21.71 2.19 -3.35
N TRP A 90 21.30 3.42 -3.70
CA TRP A 90 20.92 3.78 -5.06
C TRP A 90 22.12 4.32 -5.84
N SER A 91 22.50 3.64 -6.88
CA SER A 91 23.47 4.16 -7.87
C SER A 91 22.79 5.20 -8.75
N LYS A 92 23.33 6.40 -8.78
CA LYS A 92 22.76 7.57 -9.44
C LYS A 92 23.71 8.03 -10.56
N SER A 93 23.26 8.01 -11.81
CA SER A 93 24.03 8.49 -12.95
C SER A 93 23.21 9.52 -13.71
N LEU A 94 23.67 10.76 -13.75
CA LEU A 94 22.99 11.89 -14.41
C LEU A 94 21.53 12.08 -13.96
N VAL A 95 21.23 11.80 -12.70
CA VAL A 95 19.92 12.06 -12.08
C VAL A 95 20.05 13.00 -10.89
N THR A 96 19.07 13.86 -10.73
CA THR A 96 18.91 14.73 -9.56
C THR A 96 17.77 14.21 -8.69
N ILE A 97 18.02 14.14 -7.38
CA ILE A 97 17.01 13.71 -6.39
C ILE A 97 16.70 14.92 -5.51
N GLU A 98 15.45 15.30 -5.46
CA GLU A 98 14.93 16.37 -4.60
C GLU A 98 13.92 15.77 -3.63
N SER A 99 14.06 16.01 -2.33
CA SER A 99 13.14 15.58 -1.28
C SER A 99 12.10 16.67 -0.95
N GLY A 100 11.10 16.32 -0.13
CA GLY A 100 10.11 17.27 0.40
C GLY A 100 8.87 17.44 -0.47
N TYR A 101 8.59 16.51 -1.35
CA TYR A 101 7.35 16.48 -2.12
C TYR A 101 6.25 15.73 -1.36
N LEU A 102 4.99 16.09 -1.64
CA LEU A 102 3.84 15.47 -1.03
C LEU A 102 3.72 13.99 -1.45
N ALA A 103 3.68 13.11 -0.48
CA ALA A 103 3.49 11.69 -0.67
C ALA A 103 2.01 11.28 -0.58
N PRO A 104 1.63 10.09 -1.08
CA PRO A 104 0.24 9.60 -1.04
C PRO A 104 -0.31 9.36 0.38
N ASP A 105 0.53 9.33 1.40
CA ASP A 105 0.15 9.25 2.82
C ASP A 105 -0.12 10.64 3.45
N GLY A 106 0.04 11.73 2.68
CA GLY A 106 -0.15 13.11 3.10
C GLY A 106 1.08 13.73 3.77
N THR A 107 2.20 13.04 3.85
CA THR A 107 3.46 13.57 4.40
C THR A 107 4.33 14.20 3.30
N LEU A 108 5.34 14.99 3.69
CA LEU A 108 6.29 15.62 2.76
C LEU A 108 7.57 14.79 2.66
N ASN A 109 7.46 13.50 2.38
CA ASN A 109 8.58 12.57 2.29
C ASN A 109 8.80 11.96 0.89
N ALA A 110 8.01 12.36 -0.10
CA ALA A 110 8.23 11.91 -1.46
C ALA A 110 9.45 12.58 -2.10
N PHE A 111 10.03 11.91 -3.07
CA PHE A 111 11.19 12.37 -3.83
C PHE A 111 10.80 12.64 -5.28
N LYS A 112 11.28 13.75 -5.81
CA LYS A 112 11.27 14.01 -7.25
C LYS A 112 12.59 13.53 -7.84
N VAL A 113 12.50 12.69 -8.85
CA VAL A 113 13.63 12.18 -9.62
C VAL A 113 13.61 12.83 -11.00
N SER A 114 14.64 13.58 -11.33
CA SER A 114 14.81 14.21 -12.63
C SER A 114 16.03 13.61 -13.33
N SER A 115 15.87 13.18 -14.58
CA SER A 115 16.95 12.57 -15.37
C SER A 115 17.34 13.44 -16.56
N GLY A 116 18.64 13.68 -16.73
CA GLY A 116 19.22 14.30 -17.93
C GLY A 116 19.74 13.25 -18.95
N GLY A 117 19.06 12.11 -19.07
CA GLY A 117 19.50 10.96 -19.88
C GLY A 117 20.24 9.89 -19.08
N GLY A 118 20.19 9.98 -17.77
CA GLY A 118 20.83 9.03 -16.87
C GLY A 118 19.90 7.96 -16.28
N SER A 119 20.40 7.22 -15.34
CA SER A 119 19.69 6.10 -14.70
C SER A 119 19.77 6.11 -13.18
N LEU A 120 18.76 5.55 -12.56
CA LEU A 120 18.71 5.25 -11.13
C LEU A 120 18.54 3.73 -10.97
N THR A 121 19.49 3.08 -10.34
CA THR A 121 19.49 1.62 -10.16
C THR A 121 19.83 1.22 -8.74
N THR A 122 19.35 0.06 -8.28
CA THR A 122 19.78 -0.51 -7.00
C THR A 122 21.18 -1.11 -7.13
N ASN A 123 21.96 -1.05 -6.07
CA ASN A 123 23.28 -1.66 -6.00
C ASN A 123 23.32 -2.71 -4.87
N PRO A 124 23.51 -4.02 -5.15
CA PRO A 124 23.66 -4.63 -6.46
C PRO A 124 22.37 -4.64 -7.27
N PRO A 125 22.42 -4.64 -8.59
CA PRO A 125 21.25 -4.69 -9.46
C PRO A 125 20.64 -6.11 -9.41
N THR A 126 19.74 -6.33 -8.50
CA THR A 126 19.07 -7.65 -8.34
C THR A 126 17.66 -7.65 -8.91
N LEU A 127 17.25 -6.60 -9.59
CA LEU A 127 15.96 -6.52 -10.25
C LEU A 127 16.07 -6.87 -11.73
N GLN A 128 15.66 -8.07 -12.08
CA GLN A 128 15.20 -8.30 -13.44
C GLN A 128 13.88 -7.58 -13.63
N THR A 129 13.89 -6.53 -14.41
CA THR A 129 12.70 -5.81 -14.83
C THR A 129 11.90 -6.72 -15.76
N THR A 130 10.87 -7.36 -15.23
CA THR A 130 9.82 -7.90 -16.09
C THR A 130 8.98 -6.72 -16.57
N THR A 131 9.24 -6.25 -17.77
CA THR A 131 8.38 -5.29 -18.46
C THR A 131 7.04 -5.97 -18.68
N ARG A 132 6.02 -5.63 -17.93
CA ARG A 132 4.64 -5.93 -18.30
C ARG A 132 4.17 -4.82 -19.24
N THR A 133 4.09 -5.14 -20.52
CA THR A 133 3.27 -4.37 -21.46
C THR A 133 1.81 -4.65 -21.12
N ILE A 134 1.06 -3.60 -20.86
CA ILE A 134 -0.41 -3.62 -20.70
C ILE A 134 -1.01 -3.51 -22.10
#